data_9a38f03e39df092ae798c81ca349b26d
#
_entry.id   9a38f03e39df092ae798c81ca349b26d
#
_cell.length_a   1.000
_cell.length_b   1.000
_cell.length_c   1.000
_cell.angle_alpha   90.00
_cell.angle_beta   90.00
_cell.angle_gamma   90.00
#
_symmetry.space_group_name_H-M   'P 1'
#
loop_
_entity.id
_entity.type
_entity.pdbx_description
1 polymer ?
#
loop_
_entity_poly.entity_id
_entity_poly.type
_entity_poly.pdbx_seq_one_letter_code
_entity_poly.pdbx_strand_id
1 'polypeptide(L)'
;MAASRGNEAADDGGGRERADEQGARRVWADAKGNVWVSEWHAGQVGRYDPITNTWKEWKLPGKNPGAYAVYVDDQDKVWLSDFGANALVRFDPVKEAFEVFPLPSPGANVRQLLGRHGEVWGAESGTDKLMVIRVP
;
A
#
# COMPACT_ATOMS: atom_id res chain seq x y z
N MET A 1 -8.22 13.67 -14.96
CA MET A 1 -7.71 13.69 -14.47
C MET A 1 -7.19 13.87 -14.05
N ALA A 2 -7.42 13.69 -13.53
CA ALA A 2 -6.88 13.85 -12.90
C ALA A 2 -6.22 13.94 -12.50
N ALA A 3 -6.11 13.66 -12.51
CA ALA A 3 -5.48 13.86 -12.11
C ALA A 3 -4.92 14.38 -12.07
N SER A 4 -5.05 14.53 -12.31
CA SER A 4 -4.52 15.21 -12.13
C SER A 4 -4.24 15.84 -11.63
N ARG A 5 -4.37 15.95 -11.51
CA ARG A 5 -3.89 16.46 -10.98
C ARG A 5 -3.04 16.52 -11.04
N GLY A 6 -3.30 15.96 -11.23
CA GLY A 6 -2.61 16.08 -11.14
C GLY A 6 -1.95 16.17 -11.43
N ASN A 7 -2.01 15.90 -12.01
CA ASN A 7 -1.35 16.10 -11.96
C ASN A 7 -1.14 16.69 -11.57
N GLU A 8 -1.78 16.86 -11.66
CA GLU A 8 -1.69 17.38 -10.85
C GLU A 8 -1.66 17.14 -9.98
N ALA A 9 -1.70 16.54 -9.72
CA ALA A 9 -1.59 16.31 -8.83
C ALA A 9 -1.74 16.47 -8.11
N ALA A 10 -1.94 16.21 -7.91
CA ALA A 10 -2.21 16.62 -7.16
C ALA A 10 -1.88 17.49 -6.47
N ASP A 11 -2.04 18.11 -6.54
CA ASP A 11 -1.61 18.96 -5.86
C ASP A 11 -2.17 19.28 -4.86
N ASP A 12 -2.46 19.16 -4.30
CA ASP A 12 -2.91 19.51 -3.37
C ASP A 12 -2.45 20.26 -2.72
N GLY A 13 -2.66 20.76 -3.00
CA GLY A 13 -2.22 21.71 -2.39
C GLY A 13 -1.28 21.59 -1.43
N GLY A 14 -0.76 22.30 -1.04
CA GLY A 14 0.15 22.29 -0.03
C GLY A 14 0.99 21.12 0.00
N GLY A 15 0.64 20.24 -0.72
CA GLY A 15 1.36 19.05 -0.62
C GLY A 15 2.48 18.92 -1.56
N ARG A 16 2.76 19.95 -2.27
CA ARG A 16 3.67 19.78 -3.31
C ARG A 16 5.02 19.50 -2.89
N GLU A 17 5.53 20.24 -2.04
CA GLU A 17 6.84 19.97 -1.57
C GLU A 17 6.86 18.67 -0.83
N ARG A 18 5.67 18.18 -0.52
CA ARG A 18 5.63 16.98 0.17
C ARG A 18 5.60 15.80 -0.70
N ALA A 19 5.39 15.94 -1.97
CA ALA A 19 5.37 14.84 -2.89
C ALA A 19 6.66 14.05 -2.84
N ASP A 20 7.78 14.71 -2.71
CA ASP A 20 9.05 14.03 -2.60
C ASP A 20 9.16 13.24 -1.32
N GLU A 21 8.56 13.74 -0.27
CA GLU A 21 8.59 13.11 1.03
C GLU A 21 7.67 11.91 1.13
N GLN A 22 6.64 11.88 0.34
CA GLN A 22 5.71 10.76 0.37
C GLN A 22 6.26 9.54 -0.36
N GLY A 23 6.91 9.77 -1.49
CA GLY A 23 7.57 8.71 -2.22
C GLY A 23 6.63 7.63 -2.70
N ALA A 24 5.64 8.02 -3.52
CA ALA A 24 4.68 7.06 -4.06
C ALA A 24 5.38 5.97 -4.87
N ARG A 25 4.92 4.73 -4.74
CA ARG A 25 5.53 3.59 -5.41
C ARG A 25 4.55 2.81 -6.27
N ARG A 26 3.48 2.28 -5.71
CA ARG A 26 2.55 1.41 -6.41
C ARG A 26 1.13 1.89 -6.21
N VAL A 27 0.24 1.52 -7.12
CA VAL A 27 -1.18 1.86 -7.04
C VAL A 27 -2.02 0.61 -7.30
N TRP A 28 -3.23 0.61 -6.75
CA TRP A 28 -4.20 -0.43 -7.02
C TRP A 28 -5.59 0.13 -6.79
N ALA A 29 -6.56 -0.29 -7.60
CA ALA A 29 -7.94 0.17 -7.45
C ALA A 29 -8.75 -0.84 -6.67
N ASP A 30 -9.71 -0.36 -5.88
CA ASP A 30 -10.63 -1.27 -5.20
C ASP A 30 -11.93 -1.39 -5.99
N ALA A 31 -12.84 -2.22 -5.49
CA ALA A 31 -14.11 -2.48 -6.18
C ALA A 31 -15.04 -1.28 -6.17
N LYS A 32 -14.79 -0.30 -5.31
CA LYS A 32 -15.61 0.91 -5.20
C LYS A 32 -15.08 2.06 -6.03
N GLY A 33 -13.98 1.85 -6.74
CA GLY A 33 -13.40 2.87 -7.58
C GLY A 33 -12.39 3.78 -6.90
N ASN A 34 -12.04 3.50 -5.66
CA ASN A 34 -10.96 4.24 -5.00
C ASN A 34 -9.62 3.76 -5.51
N VAL A 35 -8.64 4.64 -5.50
CA VAL A 35 -7.27 4.30 -5.87
C VAL A 35 -6.41 4.33 -4.61
N TRP A 36 -5.71 3.24 -4.37
CA TRP A 36 -4.83 3.10 -3.21
C TRP A 36 -3.40 3.22 -3.65
N VAL A 37 -2.60 3.89 -2.85
CA VAL A 37 -1.21 4.23 -3.17
C VAL A 37 -0.33 3.88 -2.00
N SER A 38 0.78 3.20 -2.27
CA SER A 38 1.81 3.01 -1.25
C SER A 38 2.75 4.20 -1.26
N GLU A 39 3.04 4.76 -0.08
CA GLU A 39 3.89 5.93 0.06
C GLU A 39 5.12 5.53 0.86
N TRP A 40 6.15 5.20 0.11
CA TRP A 40 7.38 4.62 0.63
C TRP A 40 8.07 5.50 1.66
N HIS A 41 8.31 6.73 1.27
CA HIS A 41 9.09 7.63 2.10
C HIS A 41 8.35 8.00 3.38
N ALA A 42 7.07 8.23 3.26
CA ALA A 42 6.24 8.60 4.40
C ALA A 42 5.84 7.40 5.26
N GLY A 43 5.95 6.19 4.72
CA GLY A 43 5.52 4.99 5.44
C GLY A 43 4.03 4.92 5.61
N GLN A 44 3.28 5.25 4.56
CA GLN A 44 1.84 5.40 4.63
C GLN A 44 1.15 4.68 3.47
N VAL A 45 -0.15 4.49 3.62
CA VAL A 45 -1.03 4.16 2.51
C VAL A 45 -2.01 5.30 2.31
N GLY A 46 -2.21 5.68 1.06
CA GLY A 46 -3.15 6.75 0.71
C GLY A 46 -4.30 6.19 -0.08
N ARG A 47 -5.47 6.81 0.08
CA ARG A 47 -6.66 6.51 -0.71
C ARG A 47 -7.12 7.78 -1.40
N TYR A 48 -7.26 7.71 -2.71
CA TYR A 48 -7.84 8.77 -3.51
C TYR A 48 -9.22 8.36 -3.96
N ASP A 49 -10.23 9.20 -3.70
CA ASP A 49 -11.59 8.99 -4.16
C ASP A 49 -11.82 9.89 -5.37
N PRO A 50 -11.90 9.34 -6.59
CA PRO A 50 -12.06 10.18 -7.78
C PRO A 50 -13.41 10.87 -7.86
N ILE A 51 -14.44 10.34 -7.20
CA ILE A 51 -15.77 10.95 -7.25
C ILE A 51 -15.80 12.25 -6.46
N THR A 52 -15.23 12.22 -5.27
CA THR A 52 -15.21 13.41 -4.40
C THR A 52 -13.93 14.21 -4.51
N ASN A 53 -12.93 13.67 -5.21
CA ASN A 53 -11.61 14.29 -5.37
C ASN A 53 -10.98 14.54 -4.00
N THR A 54 -11.02 13.55 -3.13
CA THR A 54 -10.48 13.67 -1.78
C THR A 54 -9.43 12.60 -1.52
N TRP A 55 -8.46 12.94 -0.67
CA TRP A 55 -7.40 12.05 -0.23
C TRP A 55 -7.53 11.77 1.25
N LYS A 56 -7.15 10.56 1.65
CA LYS A 56 -6.99 10.22 3.05
C LYS A 56 -5.78 9.31 3.17
N GLU A 57 -5.04 9.43 4.26
CA GLU A 57 -3.79 8.71 4.45
C GLU A 57 -3.73 8.11 5.84
N TRP A 58 -3.09 6.96 5.94
CA TRP A 58 -2.91 6.26 7.21
C TRP A 58 -1.47 5.80 7.32
N LYS A 59 -0.85 6.05 8.45
CA LYS A 59 0.51 5.62 8.72
C LYS A 59 0.53 4.13 9.01
N LEU A 60 1.45 3.40 8.41
CA LEU A 60 1.63 1.99 8.73
C LEU A 60 2.14 1.86 10.17
N PRO A 61 1.84 0.77 10.87
CA PRO A 61 2.35 0.57 12.21
C PRO A 61 3.87 0.36 12.18
N GLY A 62 4.50 0.54 13.32
CA GLY A 62 5.93 0.34 13.42
C GLY A 62 6.69 1.64 13.46
N LYS A 63 8.00 1.54 13.66
CA LYS A 63 8.81 2.71 13.85
C LYS A 63 9.23 3.38 12.56
N ASN A 64 9.53 2.58 11.56
CA ASN A 64 10.17 3.10 10.36
C ASN A 64 9.65 2.36 9.13
N PRO A 65 8.35 2.43 8.87
CA PRO A 65 7.77 1.64 7.79
C PRO A 65 8.20 2.14 6.42
N GLY A 66 8.34 1.19 5.49
CA GLY A 66 8.58 1.50 4.10
C GLY A 66 7.56 0.78 3.25
N ALA A 67 6.49 1.47 2.88
CA ALA A 67 5.39 0.88 2.12
C ALA A 67 5.75 0.82 0.64
N TYR A 68 5.78 -0.38 0.07
CA TYR A 68 6.20 -0.53 -1.33
C TYR A 68 5.08 -1.11 -2.19
N ALA A 69 4.75 -2.39 -2.02
CA ALA A 69 3.68 -3.01 -2.80
C ALA A 69 2.33 -2.62 -2.22
N VAL A 70 1.31 -2.56 -3.08
CA VAL A 70 -0.08 -2.41 -2.64
C VAL A 70 -0.96 -3.30 -3.51
N TYR A 71 -1.93 -3.94 -2.89
CA TYR A 71 -2.86 -4.84 -3.54
C TYR A 71 -4.17 -4.83 -2.76
N VAL A 72 -5.30 -4.79 -3.44
CA VAL A 72 -6.61 -4.85 -2.79
C VAL A 72 -7.23 -6.20 -3.12
N ASP A 73 -7.61 -6.94 -2.08
CA ASP A 73 -8.13 -8.28 -2.27
C ASP A 73 -9.63 -8.27 -2.57
N ASP A 74 -10.21 -9.45 -2.76
CA ASP A 74 -11.61 -9.57 -3.15
C ASP A 74 -12.60 -9.23 -2.03
N GLN A 75 -12.08 -8.94 -0.84
CA GLN A 75 -12.91 -8.45 0.27
C GLN A 75 -12.63 -6.99 0.58
N ASP A 76 -12.01 -6.29 -0.36
CA ASP A 76 -11.65 -4.87 -0.22
C ASP A 76 -10.73 -4.59 0.96
N LYS A 77 -9.92 -5.56 1.35
CA LYS A 77 -8.83 -5.31 2.28
C LYS A 77 -7.59 -4.91 1.51
N VAL A 78 -6.83 -3.98 2.05
CA VAL A 78 -5.67 -3.42 1.38
C VAL A 78 -4.40 -4.04 1.97
N TRP A 79 -3.63 -4.69 1.11
CA TRP A 79 -2.39 -5.33 1.51
C TRP A 79 -1.21 -4.50 1.04
N LEU A 80 -0.21 -4.35 1.89
CA LEU A 80 1.02 -3.64 1.54
C LEU A 80 2.20 -4.43 2.03
N SER A 81 3.34 -4.29 1.33
CA SER A 81 4.58 -4.77 1.88
C SER A 81 5.24 -3.63 2.64
N ASP A 82 5.82 -3.96 3.79
CA ASP A 82 6.54 -3.01 4.63
C ASP A 82 7.98 -3.48 4.73
N PHE A 83 8.88 -2.78 4.03
CA PHE A 83 10.29 -3.13 4.02
C PHE A 83 10.94 -2.89 5.38
N GLY A 84 10.49 -1.86 6.09
CA GLY A 84 11.07 -1.54 7.39
C GLY A 84 10.83 -2.61 8.44
N ALA A 85 9.65 -3.21 8.41
CA ALA A 85 9.30 -4.28 9.34
C ALA A 85 9.57 -5.66 8.79
N ASN A 86 9.90 -5.77 7.50
CA ASN A 86 10.03 -7.05 6.80
C ASN A 86 8.76 -7.88 6.96
N ALA A 87 7.64 -7.28 6.58
CA ALA A 87 6.32 -7.85 6.83
C ALA A 87 5.37 -7.45 5.71
N LEU A 88 4.24 -8.15 5.62
CA LEU A 88 3.07 -7.60 4.95
C LEU A 88 2.16 -7.02 6.01
N VAL A 89 1.42 -5.99 5.63
CA VAL A 89 0.37 -5.46 6.49
C VAL A 89 -0.94 -5.49 5.72
N ARG A 90 -2.02 -5.75 6.44
CA ARG A 90 -3.36 -5.73 5.87
C ARG A 90 -4.15 -4.61 6.55
N PHE A 91 -4.68 -3.72 5.74
CA PHE A 91 -5.47 -2.59 6.22
C PHE A 91 -6.93 -2.83 5.95
N ASP A 92 -7.76 -2.69 6.98
CA ASP A 92 -9.21 -2.76 6.86
C ASP A 92 -9.74 -1.33 6.76
N PRO A 93 -10.22 -0.89 5.59
CA PRO A 93 -10.67 0.50 5.46
C PRO A 93 -11.91 0.84 6.26
N VAL A 94 -12.72 -0.15 6.61
CA VAL A 94 -13.93 0.10 7.40
C VAL A 94 -13.57 0.35 8.85
N LYS A 95 -12.72 -0.50 9.42
CA LYS A 95 -12.28 -0.35 10.81
C LYS A 95 -11.12 0.61 10.95
N GLU A 96 -10.45 0.93 9.86
CA GLU A 96 -9.24 1.75 9.84
C GLU A 96 -8.18 1.15 10.77
N ALA A 97 -7.95 -0.14 10.60
CA ALA A 97 -7.03 -0.88 11.48
C ALA A 97 -6.11 -1.74 10.65
N PHE A 98 -4.88 -1.90 11.13
CA PHE A 98 -3.84 -2.69 10.49
C PHE A 98 -3.61 -4.01 11.22
N GLU A 99 -3.27 -5.02 10.44
CA GLU A 99 -2.81 -6.30 10.97
C GLU A 99 -1.47 -6.62 10.32
N VAL A 100 -0.51 -7.08 11.10
CA VAL A 100 0.87 -7.28 10.63
C VAL A 100 1.15 -8.77 10.49
N PHE A 101 1.76 -9.14 9.37
CA PHE A 101 2.14 -10.51 9.05
C PHE A 101 3.65 -10.54 8.80
N PRO A 102 4.46 -10.85 9.82
CA PRO A 102 5.92 -10.90 9.61
C PRO A 102 6.30 -11.94 8.58
N LEU A 103 7.30 -11.62 7.76
CA LEU A 103 7.81 -12.56 6.78
C LEU A 103 8.92 -13.42 7.40
N PRO A 104 8.99 -14.70 7.05
CA PRO A 104 9.98 -15.59 7.68
C PRO A 104 11.40 -15.33 7.20
N SER A 105 11.58 -14.81 5.98
CA SER A 105 12.93 -14.58 5.45
C SER A 105 13.34 -13.14 5.68
N PRO A 106 14.46 -12.87 6.34
CA PRO A 106 14.91 -11.49 6.52
C PRO A 106 15.29 -10.88 5.18
N GLY A 107 15.04 -9.59 5.04
CA GLY A 107 15.37 -8.88 3.80
C GLY A 107 14.59 -9.34 2.59
N ALA A 108 13.35 -9.73 2.77
CA ALA A 108 12.56 -10.31 1.68
C ALA A 108 12.33 -9.35 0.52
N ASN A 109 12.09 -8.08 0.81
CA ASN A 109 11.92 -7.03 -0.19
C ASN A 109 10.87 -7.38 -1.25
N VAL A 110 9.64 -7.55 -0.80
CA VAL A 110 8.52 -7.86 -1.70
C VAL A 110 8.06 -6.58 -2.36
N ARG A 111 8.20 -6.47 -3.66
CA ARG A 111 7.91 -5.23 -4.40
C ARG A 111 6.59 -5.25 -5.12
N GLN A 112 5.94 -6.38 -5.22
CA GLN A 112 4.66 -6.52 -5.90
C GLN A 112 3.88 -7.64 -5.25
N LEU A 113 2.58 -7.43 -5.12
CA LEU A 113 1.66 -8.42 -4.56
C LEU A 113 0.58 -8.69 -5.58
N LEU A 114 0.08 -9.89 -5.56
CA LEU A 114 -1.17 -10.22 -6.20
C LEU A 114 -1.81 -11.34 -5.43
N GLY A 115 -3.07 -11.59 -5.67
CA GLY A 115 -3.73 -12.62 -4.91
C GLY A 115 -4.90 -13.22 -5.64
N ARG A 116 -5.46 -14.19 -4.99
CA ARG A 116 -6.73 -14.79 -5.37
C ARG A 116 -7.45 -15.09 -4.08
N HIS A 117 -8.65 -15.60 -4.16
CA HIS A 117 -9.48 -15.75 -2.97
C HIS A 117 -8.71 -16.49 -1.87
N GLY A 118 -8.60 -15.86 -0.71
CA GLY A 118 -7.95 -16.43 0.46
C GLY A 118 -6.43 -16.45 0.43
N GLU A 119 -5.81 -15.89 -0.60
CA GLU A 119 -4.34 -15.94 -0.73
C GLU A 119 -3.77 -14.63 -1.22
N VAL A 120 -2.63 -14.25 -0.66
CA VAL A 120 -1.84 -13.12 -1.16
C VAL A 120 -0.43 -13.63 -1.43
N TRP A 121 0.05 -13.42 -2.65
CA TRP A 121 1.32 -13.93 -3.13
C TRP A 121 2.28 -12.77 -3.41
N GLY A 122 3.55 -13.01 -3.21
CA GLY A 122 4.58 -12.05 -3.55
C GLY A 122 5.90 -12.74 -3.85
N ALA A 123 6.69 -12.12 -4.69
CA ALA A 123 8.05 -12.58 -4.96
C ALA A 123 9.00 -11.81 -4.06
N GLU A 124 9.84 -12.52 -3.33
CA GLU A 124 10.82 -11.92 -2.44
C GLU A 124 12.07 -11.63 -3.24
N SER A 125 12.18 -10.39 -3.72
CA SER A 125 13.30 -10.03 -4.58
C SER A 125 14.64 -10.06 -3.85
N GLY A 126 14.61 -9.96 -2.52
CA GLY A 126 15.84 -10.01 -1.74
C GLY A 126 16.34 -11.41 -1.43
N THR A 127 15.51 -12.43 -1.58
CA THR A 127 15.87 -13.79 -1.20
C THR A 127 15.63 -14.82 -2.29
N ASP A 128 15.08 -14.39 -3.42
CA ASP A 128 14.78 -15.27 -4.55
C ASP A 128 13.78 -16.36 -4.20
N LYS A 129 12.77 -15.99 -3.41
CA LYS A 129 11.73 -16.92 -2.96
C LYS A 129 10.35 -16.41 -3.31
N LEU A 130 9.40 -17.31 -3.31
CA LEU A 130 7.99 -16.98 -3.48
C LEU A 130 7.31 -17.12 -2.11
N MET A 131 6.56 -16.10 -1.70
CA MET A 131 5.85 -16.16 -0.43
C MET A 131 4.34 -16.14 -0.68
N VAL A 132 3.61 -16.73 0.23
CA VAL A 132 2.15 -16.70 0.23
C VAL A 132 1.66 -16.57 1.66
N ILE A 133 0.62 -15.75 1.83
CA ILE A 133 -0.15 -15.71 3.07
C ILE A 133 -1.54 -16.20 2.74
N ARG A 134 -1.98 -17.19 3.49
CA ARG A 134 -3.33 -17.73 3.35
C ARG A 134 -4.18 -17.27 4.52
N VAL A 135 -5.33 -16.71 4.19
CA VAL A 135 -6.26 -16.22 5.20
C VAL A 135 -7.55 -17.00 5.09
N PRO A 136 -8.20 -17.32 6.22
CA PRO A 136 -9.45 -18.07 6.21
C PRO A 136 -10.60 -17.30 5.60
#